data_361ca4a81d05bf9e4a04996ee5c842c4
#
_entry.id   361ca4a81d05bf9e4a04996ee5c842c4
#
_cell.length_a   1.000
_cell.length_b   1.000
_cell.length_c   1.000
_cell.angle_alpha   90.00
_cell.angle_beta   90.00
_cell.angle_gamma   90.00
#
_symmetry.space_group_name_H-M   'P 1'
#
loop_
_entity.id
_entity.type
_entity.pdbx_description
1 polymer ?
#
loop_
_entity_poly.entity_id
_entity_poly.type
_entity_poly.pdbx_seq_one_letter_code
_entity_poly.pdbx_strand_id
1 'polypeptide(L)'
;MTITPDRDVVSLEREFSDYAFEQMHPLVKVWRGDQLKTDIREATTRLVALIVDDAAGKYAETLKGLAQLPEQFKMRLIEIERYRFLAQIDFADPSASLPFVAIFGASTPPGTIADARVVRWLADKFAVFAPRRIRFYQSAHVPIEAAGTHVDQHFLAGLAREMAARPSAPGLARVILQRPTDLGFYRRYVETYNLMYLERPQIRGEVRIETEETLAACHAEGLLYEIEVDGTWAGIVAARHQVVAGARGTYMVEILLNGAARGQRLGPAVHQRLAAKVAAADSSAILTGTIAAVNVPSLKTATRAGRVEIGAWHWISV
;
A
#
# COMPACT_ATOMS: atom_id res chain seq x y z
N MET A 1 2.86 -17.70 -25.86
CA MET A 1 2.05 -18.83 -25.42
C MET A 1 0.63 -18.33 -25.22
N THR A 2 -0.35 -18.83 -25.96
CA THR A 2 -1.76 -18.43 -25.82
C THR A 2 -2.31 -19.21 -24.64
N ILE A 3 -2.71 -18.50 -23.58
CA ILE A 3 -3.32 -19.12 -22.39
C ILE A 3 -4.66 -19.73 -22.82
N THR A 4 -4.81 -21.02 -22.68
CA THR A 4 -6.12 -21.69 -22.86
C THR A 4 -6.97 -21.33 -21.65
N PRO A 5 -8.15 -20.66 -21.81
CA PRO A 5 -8.73 -19.81 -20.76
C PRO A 5 -9.06 -20.48 -19.43
N ASP A 6 -9.42 -21.74 -19.35
CA ASP A 6 -10.05 -22.26 -18.13
C ASP A 6 -9.15 -23.11 -17.20
N ARG A 7 -8.28 -23.98 -17.70
CA ARG A 7 -7.45 -24.82 -16.84
C ARG A 7 -6.18 -24.14 -16.35
N ASP A 8 -5.59 -23.28 -17.19
CA ASP A 8 -4.34 -22.61 -16.85
C ASP A 8 -4.54 -21.51 -15.81
N VAL A 9 -5.67 -20.79 -15.86
CA VAL A 9 -6.03 -19.73 -14.91
C VAL A 9 -6.20 -20.29 -13.49
N VAL A 10 -6.97 -21.36 -13.31
CA VAL A 10 -7.19 -21.98 -12.00
C VAL A 10 -5.88 -22.51 -11.38
N SER A 11 -5.01 -23.08 -12.23
CA SER A 11 -3.68 -23.54 -11.81
C SER A 11 -2.79 -22.38 -11.34
N LEU A 12 -2.80 -21.26 -12.08
CA LEU A 12 -2.06 -20.06 -11.74
C LEU A 12 -2.56 -19.42 -10.43
N GLU A 13 -3.88 -19.29 -10.28
CA GLU A 13 -4.49 -18.76 -9.06
C GLU A 13 -4.07 -19.56 -7.83
N ARG A 14 -4.09 -20.88 -7.93
CA ARG A 14 -3.66 -21.75 -6.83
C ARG A 14 -2.18 -21.55 -6.52
N GLU A 15 -1.32 -21.60 -7.51
CA GLU A 15 0.12 -21.46 -7.36
C GLU A 15 0.49 -20.13 -6.69
N PHE A 16 -0.02 -19.00 -7.20
CA PHE A 16 0.25 -17.68 -6.63
C PHE A 16 -0.36 -17.52 -5.24
N SER A 17 -1.52 -18.12 -4.97
CA SER A 17 -2.13 -18.10 -3.64
C SER A 17 -1.31 -18.85 -2.61
N ASP A 18 -0.80 -20.04 -2.98
CA ASP A 18 0.01 -20.87 -2.10
C ASP A 18 1.33 -20.12 -1.76
N TYR A 19 2.02 -19.58 -2.75
CA TYR A 19 3.21 -18.76 -2.52
C TYR A 19 2.94 -17.49 -1.69
N ALA A 20 1.86 -16.78 -1.97
CA ALA A 20 1.49 -15.60 -1.20
C ALA A 20 1.20 -15.97 0.26
N PHE A 21 0.55 -17.12 0.51
CA PHE A 21 0.30 -17.60 1.87
C PHE A 21 1.60 -17.99 2.59
N GLU A 22 2.52 -18.70 1.92
CA GLU A 22 3.81 -19.06 2.49
C GLU A 22 4.61 -17.83 2.91
N GLN A 23 4.63 -16.78 2.07
CA GLN A 23 5.34 -15.53 2.30
C GLN A 23 4.67 -14.61 3.32
N MET A 24 3.43 -14.90 3.72
CA MET A 24 2.70 -14.04 4.64
C MET A 24 3.38 -13.96 6.01
N HIS A 25 3.47 -12.75 6.55
CA HIS A 25 4.05 -12.51 7.87
C HIS A 25 3.34 -13.33 8.96
N PRO A 26 4.07 -14.00 9.89
CA PRO A 26 3.48 -14.88 10.89
C PRO A 26 2.37 -14.23 11.73
N LEU A 27 2.53 -12.98 12.12
CA LEU A 27 1.49 -12.26 12.88
C LEU A 27 0.19 -12.11 12.08
N VAL A 28 0.26 -11.87 10.76
CA VAL A 28 -0.93 -11.77 9.92
C VAL A 28 -1.63 -13.13 9.85
N LYS A 29 -0.87 -14.23 9.75
CA LYS A 29 -1.42 -15.60 9.82
C LYS A 29 -2.18 -15.82 11.13
N VAL A 30 -1.61 -15.38 12.25
CA VAL A 30 -2.27 -15.49 13.57
C VAL A 30 -3.52 -14.61 13.64
N TRP A 31 -3.45 -13.37 13.20
CA TRP A 31 -4.57 -12.43 13.29
C TRP A 31 -5.77 -12.80 12.42
N ARG A 32 -5.52 -13.37 11.23
CA ARG A 32 -6.56 -13.72 10.27
C ARG A 32 -7.02 -15.19 10.35
N GLY A 33 -6.18 -16.07 10.92
CA GLY A 33 -6.50 -17.49 11.04
C GLY A 33 -6.91 -18.10 9.70
N ASP A 34 -7.97 -18.91 9.70
CA ASP A 34 -8.47 -19.60 8.52
C ASP A 34 -8.98 -18.66 7.41
N GLN A 35 -9.42 -17.44 7.77
CA GLN A 35 -9.91 -16.46 6.81
C GLN A 35 -8.81 -15.97 5.85
N LEU A 36 -7.53 -16.03 6.27
CA LEU A 36 -6.42 -15.55 5.46
C LEU A 36 -6.33 -16.25 4.09
N LYS A 37 -6.55 -17.55 4.03
CA LYS A 37 -6.51 -18.30 2.77
C LYS A 37 -7.57 -17.84 1.78
N THR A 38 -8.75 -17.50 2.28
CA THR A 38 -9.84 -16.93 1.47
C THR A 38 -9.47 -15.53 0.98
N ASP A 39 -8.96 -14.67 1.87
CA ASP A 39 -8.54 -13.32 1.51
C ASP A 39 -7.45 -13.33 0.41
N ILE A 40 -6.44 -14.20 0.55
CA ILE A 40 -5.36 -14.33 -0.42
C ILE A 40 -5.89 -14.85 -1.76
N ARG A 41 -6.77 -15.87 -1.74
CA ARG A 41 -7.34 -16.42 -2.97
C ARG A 41 -8.13 -15.35 -3.72
N GLU A 42 -9.00 -14.62 -3.05
CA GLU A 42 -9.76 -13.53 -3.66
C GLU A 42 -8.84 -12.45 -4.25
N ALA A 43 -7.76 -12.08 -3.55
CA ALA A 43 -6.79 -11.12 -4.05
C ALA A 43 -6.07 -11.64 -5.31
N THR A 44 -5.66 -12.91 -5.28
CA THR A 44 -4.97 -13.56 -6.40
C THR A 44 -5.88 -13.71 -7.61
N THR A 45 -7.14 -14.12 -7.44
CA THR A 45 -8.13 -14.20 -8.53
C THR A 45 -8.28 -12.85 -9.23
N ARG A 46 -8.42 -11.75 -8.46
CA ARG A 46 -8.50 -10.40 -9.05
C ARG A 46 -7.22 -10.02 -9.80
N LEU A 47 -6.07 -10.39 -9.25
CA LEU A 47 -4.78 -10.09 -9.87
C LEU A 47 -4.59 -10.87 -11.18
N VAL A 48 -4.93 -12.16 -11.21
CA VAL A 48 -4.86 -13.00 -12.41
C VAL A 48 -5.86 -12.53 -13.47
N ALA A 49 -7.04 -12.07 -13.06
CA ALA A 49 -8.02 -11.50 -14.00
C ALA A 49 -7.48 -10.30 -14.78
N LEU A 50 -6.56 -9.51 -14.21
CA LEU A 50 -5.94 -8.38 -14.90
C LEU A 50 -5.07 -8.77 -16.12
N ILE A 51 -4.70 -10.05 -16.27
CA ILE A 51 -3.99 -10.54 -17.46
C ILE A 51 -4.90 -10.48 -18.70
N VAL A 52 -6.20 -10.73 -18.51
CA VAL A 52 -7.20 -10.80 -19.59
C VAL A 52 -8.08 -9.56 -19.68
N ASP A 53 -8.08 -8.72 -18.63
CA ASP A 53 -8.89 -7.49 -18.58
C ASP A 53 -8.24 -6.35 -19.38
N ASP A 54 -9.09 -5.50 -19.97
CA ASP A 54 -8.67 -4.31 -20.72
C ASP A 54 -8.48 -3.05 -19.85
N ALA A 55 -8.45 -3.21 -18.55
CA ALA A 55 -8.22 -2.11 -17.60
C ALA A 55 -6.89 -1.36 -17.88
N ALA A 56 -5.92 -2.03 -18.49
CA ALA A 56 -4.65 -1.41 -18.90
C ALA A 56 -4.82 -0.33 -19.98
N GLY A 57 -5.83 -0.43 -20.85
CA GLY A 57 -6.16 0.61 -21.81
C GLY A 57 -6.52 1.93 -21.12
N LYS A 58 -7.34 1.87 -20.08
CA LYS A 58 -7.72 3.03 -19.26
C LYS A 58 -6.52 3.64 -18.53
N TYR A 59 -5.60 2.82 -18.04
CA TYR A 59 -4.36 3.30 -17.42
C TYR A 59 -3.47 4.02 -18.45
N ALA A 60 -3.29 3.45 -19.65
CA ALA A 60 -2.53 4.07 -20.72
C ALA A 60 -3.08 5.45 -21.13
N GLU A 61 -4.41 5.61 -21.14
CA GLU A 61 -5.06 6.90 -21.45
C GLU A 61 -4.73 8.00 -20.43
N THR A 62 -4.42 7.63 -19.18
CA THR A 62 -4.01 8.60 -18.13
C THR A 62 -2.57 9.10 -18.32
N LEU A 63 -1.74 8.38 -19.09
CA LEU A 63 -0.34 8.67 -19.32
C LEU A 63 -0.15 9.44 -20.63
N LYS A 64 -0.36 10.74 -20.58
CA LYS A 64 -0.27 11.63 -21.76
C LYS A 64 1.14 11.61 -22.36
N GLY A 65 1.22 11.39 -23.67
CA GLY A 65 2.46 11.57 -24.46
C GLY A 65 3.31 10.31 -24.64
N LEU A 66 2.84 9.14 -24.23
CA LEU A 66 3.52 7.88 -24.54
C LEU A 66 3.09 7.35 -25.90
N ALA A 67 4.08 6.99 -26.73
CA ALA A 67 3.86 6.42 -28.08
C ALA A 67 3.54 4.91 -28.05
N GLN A 68 3.50 4.30 -26.88
CA GLN A 68 3.29 2.86 -26.70
C GLN A 68 1.81 2.49 -26.83
N LEU A 69 1.56 1.29 -27.34
CA LEU A 69 0.22 0.76 -27.50
C LEU A 69 -0.38 0.34 -26.13
N PRO A 70 -1.72 0.47 -25.93
CA PRO A 70 -2.38 0.13 -24.66
C PRO A 70 -2.05 -1.27 -24.14
N GLU A 71 -1.95 -2.28 -25.01
CA GLU A 71 -1.61 -3.66 -24.64
C GLU A 71 -0.22 -3.81 -24.04
N GLN A 72 0.68 -2.86 -24.24
CA GLN A 72 2.02 -2.87 -23.63
C GLN A 72 1.98 -2.57 -22.12
N PHE A 73 0.90 -1.94 -21.64
CA PHE A 73 0.66 -1.63 -20.24
C PHE A 73 -0.07 -2.74 -19.48
N LYS A 74 -0.52 -3.79 -20.17
CA LYS A 74 -1.25 -4.90 -19.54
C LYS A 74 -0.38 -5.66 -18.53
N MET A 75 -1.04 -6.19 -17.50
CA MET A 75 -0.44 -7.20 -16.62
C MET A 75 0.03 -8.38 -17.47
N ARG A 76 1.25 -8.84 -17.23
CA ARG A 76 1.86 -9.95 -17.96
C ARG A 76 2.20 -11.09 -17.02
N LEU A 77 1.89 -12.31 -17.44
CA LEU A 77 2.51 -13.49 -16.88
C LEU A 77 3.88 -13.67 -17.54
N ILE A 78 4.94 -13.61 -16.75
CA ILE A 78 6.33 -13.78 -17.20
C ILE A 78 6.87 -15.05 -16.58
N GLU A 79 7.32 -15.97 -17.44
CA GLU A 79 7.95 -17.23 -17.04
C GLU A 79 9.46 -17.14 -17.25
N ILE A 80 10.21 -17.47 -16.19
CA ILE A 80 11.67 -17.50 -16.17
C ILE A 80 12.10 -18.83 -15.56
N GLU A 81 12.61 -19.76 -16.38
CA GLU A 81 12.89 -21.12 -15.95
C GLU A 81 11.64 -21.78 -15.32
N ARG A 82 11.67 -22.03 -14.00
CA ARG A 82 10.55 -22.59 -13.23
C ARG A 82 9.74 -21.56 -12.47
N TYR A 83 10.12 -20.28 -12.54
CA TYR A 83 9.49 -19.20 -11.79
C TYR A 83 8.51 -18.44 -12.65
N ARG A 84 7.41 -17.99 -12.03
CA ARG A 84 6.37 -17.19 -12.67
C ARG A 84 6.18 -15.88 -11.93
N PHE A 85 5.97 -14.81 -12.68
CA PHE A 85 5.78 -13.48 -12.17
C PHE A 85 4.57 -12.84 -12.82
N LEU A 86 3.73 -12.18 -12.01
CA LEU A 86 2.71 -11.26 -12.48
C LEU A 86 3.29 -9.86 -12.38
N ALA A 87 3.58 -9.24 -13.52
CA ALA A 87 4.28 -7.98 -13.57
C ALA A 87 3.65 -7.03 -14.59
N GLN A 88 3.78 -5.75 -14.32
CA GLN A 88 3.30 -4.65 -15.17
C GLN A 88 4.31 -3.52 -15.16
N ILE A 89 4.33 -2.74 -16.25
CA ILE A 89 5.03 -1.45 -16.24
C ILE A 89 4.22 -0.43 -15.45
N ASP A 90 4.91 0.36 -14.63
CA ASP A 90 4.32 1.45 -13.86
C ASP A 90 5.28 2.66 -13.87
N PHE A 91 4.85 3.81 -13.37
CA PHE A 91 5.60 5.06 -13.41
C PHE A 91 5.61 5.74 -12.04
N ALA A 92 6.77 6.21 -11.63
CA ALA A 92 6.93 6.87 -10.34
C ALA A 92 6.21 8.24 -10.30
N ASP A 93 5.98 8.85 -11.46
CA ASP A 93 5.28 10.13 -11.58
C ASP A 93 4.33 10.15 -12.80
N PRO A 94 3.31 11.03 -12.79
CA PRO A 94 2.35 11.15 -13.88
C PRO A 94 2.95 11.62 -15.22
N SER A 95 4.18 12.14 -15.23
CA SER A 95 4.87 12.54 -16.46
C SER A 95 5.48 11.35 -17.20
N ALA A 96 5.34 10.16 -16.65
CA ALA A 96 5.88 8.91 -17.20
C ALA A 96 7.42 8.92 -17.42
N SER A 97 8.14 9.78 -16.68
CA SER A 97 9.58 9.97 -16.85
C SER A 97 10.43 8.88 -16.22
N LEU A 98 9.88 8.12 -15.28
CA LEU A 98 10.61 7.10 -14.50
C LEU A 98 9.85 5.76 -14.52
N PRO A 99 9.91 5.01 -15.64
CA PRO A 99 9.29 3.70 -15.73
C PRO A 99 10.00 2.67 -14.85
N PHE A 100 9.20 1.78 -14.27
CA PHE A 100 9.69 0.64 -13.50
C PHE A 100 8.79 -0.58 -13.70
N VAL A 101 9.33 -1.77 -13.52
CA VAL A 101 8.53 -3.00 -13.51
C VAL A 101 8.01 -3.22 -12.10
N ALA A 102 6.68 -3.26 -11.93
CA ALA A 102 6.02 -3.62 -10.69
C ALA A 102 5.66 -5.11 -10.70
N ILE A 103 6.13 -5.86 -9.71
CA ILE A 103 5.78 -7.27 -9.51
C ILE A 103 4.66 -7.32 -8.45
N PHE A 104 3.50 -7.80 -8.84
CA PHE A 104 2.31 -7.95 -7.99
C PHE A 104 2.12 -9.36 -7.46
N GLY A 105 2.67 -10.35 -8.15
CA GLY A 105 2.65 -11.75 -7.74
C GLY A 105 3.90 -12.48 -8.21
N ALA A 106 4.35 -13.44 -7.43
CA ALA A 106 5.48 -14.29 -7.77
C ALA A 106 5.27 -15.69 -7.21
N SER A 107 5.64 -16.72 -7.99
CA SER A 107 5.74 -18.10 -7.54
C SER A 107 7.21 -18.50 -7.43
N THR A 108 7.92 -17.85 -6.50
CA THR A 108 9.37 -17.99 -6.40
C THR A 108 9.82 -17.91 -4.93
N PRO A 109 10.87 -18.67 -4.54
CA PRO A 109 11.45 -18.55 -3.21
C PRO A 109 11.86 -17.10 -2.87
N PRO A 110 11.86 -16.76 -1.58
CA PRO A 110 12.35 -15.47 -1.11
C PRO A 110 13.74 -15.15 -1.66
N GLY A 111 13.95 -13.91 -2.03
CA GLY A 111 15.23 -13.45 -2.54
C GLY A 111 15.49 -13.72 -4.03
N THR A 112 14.76 -14.62 -4.68
CA THR A 112 14.96 -14.93 -6.11
C THR A 112 14.74 -13.70 -7.00
N ILE A 113 13.78 -12.83 -6.67
CA ILE A 113 13.52 -11.62 -7.46
C ILE A 113 14.74 -10.69 -7.48
N ALA A 114 15.55 -10.72 -6.44
CA ALA A 114 16.77 -9.91 -6.33
C ALA A 114 17.99 -10.53 -7.02
N ASP A 115 17.88 -11.73 -7.62
CA ASP A 115 18.93 -12.29 -8.48
C ASP A 115 19.11 -11.41 -9.73
N ALA A 116 20.35 -11.02 -10.00
CA ALA A 116 20.68 -10.11 -11.10
C ALA A 116 20.25 -10.62 -12.50
N ARG A 117 20.18 -11.95 -12.69
CA ARG A 117 19.67 -12.54 -13.95
C ARG A 117 18.18 -12.36 -14.06
N VAL A 118 17.44 -12.60 -12.96
CA VAL A 118 15.98 -12.43 -12.90
C VAL A 118 15.62 -10.97 -13.12
N VAL A 119 16.33 -10.06 -12.45
CA VAL A 119 16.15 -8.59 -12.61
C VAL A 119 16.31 -8.18 -14.07
N ARG A 120 17.40 -8.59 -14.72
CA ARG A 120 17.66 -8.27 -16.12
C ARG A 120 16.59 -8.83 -17.05
N TRP A 121 16.21 -10.09 -16.85
CA TRP A 121 15.18 -10.76 -17.65
C TRP A 121 13.80 -10.09 -17.52
N LEU A 122 13.41 -9.71 -16.31
CA LEU A 122 12.17 -8.96 -16.10
C LEU A 122 12.21 -7.62 -16.80
N ALA A 123 13.32 -6.88 -16.72
CA ALA A 123 13.48 -5.61 -17.41
C ALA A 123 13.41 -5.76 -18.94
N ASP A 124 14.03 -6.80 -19.51
CA ASP A 124 14.02 -7.08 -20.94
C ASP A 124 12.60 -7.33 -21.49
N LYS A 125 11.70 -7.92 -20.69
CA LYS A 125 10.29 -8.09 -21.07
C LYS A 125 9.52 -6.77 -21.25
N PHE A 126 10.05 -5.69 -20.69
CA PHE A 126 9.51 -4.34 -20.77
C PHE A 126 10.49 -3.36 -21.43
N ALA A 127 11.44 -3.85 -22.24
CA ALA A 127 12.54 -3.05 -22.80
C ALA A 127 12.06 -1.81 -23.59
N VAL A 128 10.89 -1.86 -24.21
CA VAL A 128 10.29 -0.72 -24.93
C VAL A 128 10.10 0.53 -24.03
N PHE A 129 9.99 0.34 -22.72
CA PHE A 129 9.88 1.41 -21.73
C PHE A 129 11.21 1.79 -21.10
N ALA A 130 12.28 1.02 -21.36
CA ALA A 130 13.60 1.19 -20.73
C ALA A 130 13.54 1.32 -19.21
N PRO A 131 12.92 0.36 -18.46
CA PRO A 131 12.78 0.45 -17.02
C PRO A 131 14.16 0.44 -16.35
N ARG A 132 14.35 1.29 -15.35
CA ARG A 132 15.61 1.38 -14.60
C ARG A 132 15.56 0.66 -13.26
N ARG A 133 14.38 0.27 -12.82
CA ARG A 133 14.13 -0.37 -11.51
C ARG A 133 13.03 -1.40 -11.60
N ILE A 134 13.07 -2.34 -10.69
CA ILE A 134 12.00 -3.30 -10.42
C ILE A 134 11.50 -3.04 -9.00
N ARG A 135 10.19 -3.06 -8.83
CA ARG A 135 9.50 -2.93 -7.55
C ARG A 135 8.85 -4.26 -7.19
N PHE A 136 9.07 -4.76 -5.99
CA PHE A 136 8.49 -6.00 -5.50
C PHE A 136 8.20 -5.96 -4.01
N TYR A 137 7.21 -6.72 -3.58
CA TYR A 137 6.87 -6.88 -2.16
C TYR A 137 7.71 -7.99 -1.53
N GLN A 138 8.18 -7.74 -0.30
CA GLN A 138 8.83 -8.75 0.53
C GLN A 138 8.28 -8.66 1.94
N SER A 139 7.97 -9.81 2.54
CA SER A 139 7.54 -9.88 3.94
C SER A 139 8.71 -9.62 4.89
N ALA A 140 8.44 -8.91 5.99
CA ALA A 140 9.49 -8.47 6.92
C ALA A 140 10.20 -9.63 7.65
N HIS A 141 9.61 -10.83 7.71
CA HIS A 141 10.24 -11.99 8.34
C HIS A 141 11.21 -12.75 7.42
N VAL A 142 11.29 -12.34 6.15
CA VAL A 142 12.19 -12.94 5.16
C VAL A 142 13.24 -11.89 4.77
N PRO A 143 14.49 -12.03 5.19
CA PRO A 143 15.51 -11.05 4.88
C PRO A 143 15.83 -11.02 3.38
N ILE A 144 16.20 -9.85 2.87
CA ILE A 144 16.73 -9.66 1.52
C ILE A 144 18.21 -9.28 1.67
N GLU A 145 19.08 -10.16 1.22
CA GLU A 145 20.53 -9.95 1.22
C GLU A 145 21.05 -9.70 -0.20
N ALA A 146 20.46 -8.72 -0.90
CA ALA A 146 20.87 -8.39 -2.25
C ALA A 146 21.39 -6.96 -2.36
N ALA A 147 22.61 -6.82 -2.89
CA ALA A 147 23.19 -5.50 -3.17
C ALA A 147 22.30 -4.68 -4.11
N GLY A 148 22.16 -3.39 -3.81
CA GLY A 148 21.33 -2.48 -4.62
C GLY A 148 19.82 -2.55 -4.34
N THR A 149 19.40 -3.35 -3.36
CA THR A 149 18.01 -3.38 -2.89
C THR A 149 17.80 -2.36 -1.77
N HIS A 150 16.73 -1.58 -1.85
CA HIS A 150 16.37 -0.62 -0.81
C HIS A 150 14.85 -0.54 -0.64
N VAL A 151 14.41 -0.19 0.57
CA VAL A 151 12.98 -0.05 0.89
C VAL A 151 12.41 1.19 0.23
N ASP A 152 11.27 1.03 -0.43
CA ASP A 152 10.43 2.11 -0.95
C ASP A 152 9.36 2.50 0.09
N GLN A 153 8.52 1.54 0.47
CA GLN A 153 7.44 1.75 1.43
C GLN A 153 7.34 0.58 2.40
N HIS A 154 7.25 0.88 3.69
CA HIS A 154 6.96 -0.09 4.73
C HIS A 154 5.46 -0.38 4.82
N PHE A 155 5.10 -1.64 4.97
CA PHE A 155 3.75 -2.08 5.32
C PHE A 155 3.68 -2.32 6.82
N LEU A 156 2.85 -1.54 7.52
CA LEU A 156 2.65 -1.69 8.96
C LEU A 156 1.22 -2.11 9.26
N ALA A 157 1.06 -3.04 10.18
CA ALA A 157 -0.23 -3.54 10.60
C ALA A 157 -0.30 -3.75 12.11
N GLY A 158 -1.52 -3.79 12.65
CA GLY A 158 -1.80 -4.14 14.04
C GLY A 158 -3.27 -4.46 14.24
N LEU A 159 -3.60 -5.32 15.21
CA LEU A 159 -5.00 -5.56 15.59
C LEU A 159 -5.59 -4.29 16.21
N ALA A 160 -6.68 -3.81 15.65
CA ALA A 160 -7.32 -2.57 16.09
C ALA A 160 -7.68 -2.60 17.59
N ARG A 161 -8.21 -3.74 18.10
CA ARG A 161 -8.53 -3.91 19.52
C ARG A 161 -7.31 -3.80 20.43
N GLU A 162 -6.17 -4.37 20.01
CA GLU A 162 -4.93 -4.31 20.80
C GLU A 162 -4.35 -2.90 20.79
N MET A 163 -4.38 -2.23 19.64
CA MET A 163 -3.97 -0.83 19.54
C MET A 163 -4.84 0.09 20.40
N ALA A 164 -6.16 -0.12 20.41
CA ALA A 164 -7.10 0.64 21.22
C ALA A 164 -6.90 0.41 22.74
N ALA A 165 -6.58 -0.82 23.13
CA ALA A 165 -6.38 -1.23 24.53
C ALA A 165 -5.00 -0.85 25.11
N ARG A 166 -4.07 -0.32 24.30
CA ARG A 166 -2.76 0.12 24.79
C ARG A 166 -2.91 1.23 25.85
N PRO A 167 -1.91 1.43 26.73
CA PRO A 167 -1.89 2.61 27.58
C PRO A 167 -2.16 3.88 26.79
N SER A 168 -2.91 4.80 27.38
CA SER A 168 -3.32 6.03 26.71
C SER A 168 -2.12 6.78 26.13
N ALA A 169 -2.16 7.00 24.83
CA ALA A 169 -1.13 7.77 24.14
C ALA A 169 -1.08 9.21 24.69
N PRO A 170 0.08 9.85 24.72
CA PRO A 170 0.18 11.25 25.08
C PRO A 170 -0.80 12.11 24.27
N GLY A 171 -1.57 12.95 24.94
CA GLY A 171 -2.56 13.83 24.29
C GLY A 171 -3.86 13.14 23.87
N LEU A 172 -4.11 11.87 24.23
CA LEU A 172 -5.34 11.16 23.83
C LEU A 172 -6.62 11.91 24.26
N ALA A 173 -6.64 12.51 25.44
CA ALA A 173 -7.79 13.27 25.94
C ALA A 173 -8.08 14.54 25.12
N ARG A 174 -7.06 15.09 24.44
CA ARG A 174 -7.14 16.31 23.61
C ARG A 174 -7.64 16.04 22.19
N VAL A 175 -7.52 14.77 21.73
CA VAL A 175 -7.83 14.38 20.35
C VAL A 175 -9.26 13.86 20.27
N ILE A 176 -10.06 14.46 19.41
CA ILE A 176 -11.40 14.00 19.05
C ILE A 176 -11.41 13.71 17.54
N LEU A 177 -12.06 12.61 17.17
CA LEU A 177 -12.33 12.27 15.77
C LEU A 177 -13.81 12.49 15.50
N GLN A 178 -14.12 13.51 14.71
CA GLN A 178 -15.47 13.86 14.30
C GLN A 178 -15.71 13.39 12.85
N ARG A 179 -16.85 12.76 12.60
CA ARG A 179 -17.25 12.42 11.24
C ARG A 179 -17.73 13.69 10.55
N PRO A 180 -17.13 14.10 9.41
CA PRO A 180 -17.60 15.25 8.67
C PRO A 180 -18.97 14.96 8.04
N THR A 181 -19.77 16.00 7.84
CA THR A 181 -21.05 15.91 7.12
C THR A 181 -20.84 15.81 5.61
N ASP A 182 -19.79 16.43 5.11
CA ASP A 182 -19.41 16.50 3.70
C ASP A 182 -17.89 16.67 3.56
N LEU A 183 -17.40 16.98 2.36
CA LEU A 183 -15.98 17.23 2.08
C LEU A 183 -15.60 18.74 2.11
N GLY A 184 -16.37 19.59 2.74
CA GLY A 184 -16.09 21.03 2.81
C GLY A 184 -14.73 21.41 3.40
N PHE A 185 -14.10 20.48 4.15
CA PHE A 185 -12.74 20.63 4.66
C PHE A 185 -11.67 20.44 3.58
N TYR A 186 -11.98 19.87 2.37
CA TYR A 186 -10.98 19.45 1.39
C TYR A 186 -10.01 20.57 0.98
N ARG A 187 -10.50 21.77 0.78
CA ARG A 187 -9.64 22.92 0.50
C ARG A 187 -8.60 23.17 1.59
N ARG A 188 -9.01 23.14 2.88
CA ARG A 188 -8.11 23.30 4.02
C ARG A 188 -7.10 22.18 4.13
N TYR A 189 -7.51 20.96 3.78
CA TYR A 189 -6.62 19.80 3.70
C TYR A 189 -5.51 20.03 2.67
N VAL A 190 -5.85 20.43 1.44
CA VAL A 190 -4.88 20.73 0.38
C VAL A 190 -3.94 21.87 0.78
N GLU A 191 -4.46 22.95 1.36
CA GLU A 191 -3.67 24.06 1.87
C GLU A 191 -2.67 23.61 2.94
N THR A 192 -3.09 22.72 3.85
CA THR A 192 -2.22 22.14 4.89
C THR A 192 -1.09 21.31 4.31
N TYR A 193 -1.35 20.53 3.25
CA TYR A 193 -0.32 19.81 2.53
C TYR A 193 0.68 20.73 1.84
N ASN A 194 0.19 21.77 1.16
CA ASN A 194 1.05 22.74 0.50
C ASN A 194 2.01 23.42 1.48
N LEU A 195 1.52 23.80 2.66
CA LEU A 195 2.37 24.33 3.73
C LEU A 195 3.41 23.30 4.20
N MET A 196 3.00 22.02 4.36
CA MET A 196 3.91 20.95 4.74
C MET A 196 5.00 20.72 3.69
N TYR A 197 4.70 20.81 2.40
CA TYR A 197 5.67 20.69 1.33
C TYR A 197 6.68 21.85 1.30
N LEU A 198 6.27 23.05 1.70
CA LEU A 198 7.19 24.18 1.88
C LEU A 198 8.16 23.93 3.04
N GLU A 199 7.66 23.38 4.15
CA GLU A 199 8.48 23.06 5.32
C GLU A 199 9.39 21.83 5.12
N ARG A 200 8.98 20.90 4.26
CA ARG A 200 9.64 19.61 4.03
C ARG A 200 9.65 19.23 2.55
N PRO A 201 10.41 19.93 1.71
CA PRO A 201 10.38 19.72 0.26
C PRO A 201 10.81 18.31 -0.16
N GLN A 202 11.61 17.61 0.66
CA GLN A 202 12.11 16.26 0.38
C GLN A 202 11.01 15.18 0.36
N ILE A 203 9.83 15.44 0.95
CA ILE A 203 8.75 14.45 0.96
C ILE A 203 7.76 14.63 -0.20
N ARG A 204 7.90 15.69 -0.99
CA ARG A 204 6.92 16.09 -2.02
C ARG A 204 6.71 15.04 -3.12
N GLY A 205 7.71 14.24 -3.43
CA GLY A 205 7.62 13.16 -4.43
C GLY A 205 7.07 11.85 -3.86
N GLU A 206 7.14 11.67 -2.54
CA GLU A 206 6.90 10.40 -1.86
C GLU A 206 5.56 10.35 -1.11
N VAL A 207 5.06 11.52 -0.73
CA VAL A 207 3.78 11.65 -0.02
C VAL A 207 2.88 12.55 -0.86
N ARG A 208 1.72 12.04 -1.26
CA ARG A 208 0.81 12.74 -2.19
C ARG A 208 -0.45 13.19 -1.46
N ILE A 209 -1.02 14.28 -1.97
CA ILE A 209 -2.36 14.73 -1.58
C ILE A 209 -3.37 13.70 -2.14
N GLU A 210 -4.21 13.16 -1.28
CA GLU A 210 -5.30 12.28 -1.71
C GLU A 210 -6.35 13.08 -2.50
N THR A 211 -6.93 12.42 -3.51
CA THR A 211 -7.97 13.06 -4.31
C THR A 211 -9.29 13.17 -3.54
N GLU A 212 -10.15 14.09 -3.97
CA GLU A 212 -11.47 14.24 -3.38
C GLU A 212 -12.30 12.95 -3.51
N GLU A 213 -12.18 12.24 -4.66
CA GLU A 213 -12.83 10.94 -4.87
C GLU A 213 -12.36 9.87 -3.88
N THR A 214 -11.04 9.83 -3.60
CA THR A 214 -10.50 8.88 -2.61
C THR A 214 -11.07 9.18 -1.22
N LEU A 215 -11.10 10.45 -0.82
CA LEU A 215 -11.66 10.83 0.48
C LEU A 215 -13.19 10.66 0.54
N ALA A 216 -13.89 10.87 -0.58
CA ALA A 216 -15.33 10.58 -0.69
C ALA A 216 -15.63 9.09 -0.49
N ALA A 217 -14.81 8.21 -1.04
CA ALA A 217 -14.93 6.77 -0.82
C ALA A 217 -14.73 6.41 0.67
N CYS A 218 -13.71 6.98 1.33
CA CYS A 218 -13.50 6.80 2.77
C CYS A 218 -14.68 7.34 3.60
N HIS A 219 -15.28 8.47 3.19
CA HIS A 219 -16.46 9.04 3.83
C HIS A 219 -17.67 8.13 3.70
N ALA A 220 -17.93 7.60 2.51
CA ALA A 220 -19.03 6.67 2.25
C ALA A 220 -18.92 5.38 3.09
N GLU A 221 -17.70 4.89 3.33
CA GLU A 221 -17.42 3.75 4.22
C GLU A 221 -17.49 4.12 5.73
N GLY A 222 -17.68 5.40 6.06
CA GLY A 222 -17.72 5.87 7.46
C GLY A 222 -16.36 5.92 8.16
N LEU A 223 -15.28 5.89 7.39
CA LEU A 223 -13.90 5.81 7.86
C LEU A 223 -13.08 7.09 7.58
N LEU A 224 -13.75 8.21 7.34
CA LEU A 224 -13.16 9.55 7.25
C LEU A 224 -13.56 10.37 8.48
N TYR A 225 -12.56 11.01 9.11
CA TYR A 225 -12.76 11.85 10.28
C TYR A 225 -11.92 13.12 10.17
N GLU A 226 -12.49 14.24 10.59
CA GLU A 226 -11.75 15.42 10.98
C GLU A 226 -11.14 15.21 12.36
N ILE A 227 -9.92 15.70 12.55
CA ILE A 227 -9.18 15.64 13.81
C ILE A 227 -9.33 17.00 14.48
N GLU A 228 -9.88 17.02 15.69
CA GLU A 228 -9.87 18.17 16.56
C GLU A 228 -8.89 17.96 17.69
N VAL A 229 -8.19 19.04 18.05
CA VAL A 229 -7.30 19.10 19.22
C VAL A 229 -7.71 20.31 20.03
N ASP A 230 -8.12 20.08 21.28
CA ASP A 230 -8.61 21.10 22.20
C ASP A 230 -9.74 21.97 21.57
N GLY A 231 -10.65 21.32 20.83
CA GLY A 231 -11.78 21.99 20.15
C GLY A 231 -11.43 22.74 18.87
N THR A 232 -10.21 22.62 18.38
CA THR A 232 -9.76 23.28 17.17
C THR A 232 -9.40 22.26 16.09
N TRP A 233 -9.81 22.51 14.83
CA TRP A 233 -9.46 21.66 13.70
C TRP A 233 -7.95 21.50 13.56
N ALA A 234 -7.50 20.27 13.52
CA ALA A 234 -6.08 19.93 13.49
C ALA A 234 -5.66 19.08 12.29
N GLY A 235 -6.61 18.62 11.49
CA GLY A 235 -6.30 17.77 10.32
C GLY A 235 -7.37 16.75 10.02
N ILE A 236 -6.98 15.68 9.31
CA ILE A 236 -7.88 14.57 8.97
C ILE A 236 -7.20 13.23 9.20
N VAL A 237 -8.02 12.19 9.37
CA VAL A 237 -7.61 10.79 9.23
C VAL A 237 -8.66 10.07 8.39
N ALA A 238 -8.18 9.30 7.39
CA ALA A 238 -9.02 8.55 6.47
C ALA A 238 -8.53 7.10 6.36
N ALA A 239 -9.47 6.18 6.28
CA ALA A 239 -9.21 4.76 6.06
C ALA A 239 -10.30 4.17 5.16
N ARG A 240 -10.07 2.96 4.64
CA ARG A 240 -11.06 2.19 3.88
C ARG A 240 -10.83 0.70 4.03
N HIS A 241 -11.84 -0.10 3.74
CA HIS A 241 -11.68 -1.55 3.70
C HIS A 241 -10.92 -1.96 2.45
N GLN A 242 -9.81 -2.67 2.63
CA GLN A 242 -8.94 -3.07 1.52
C GLN A 242 -8.20 -4.37 1.84
N VAL A 243 -7.88 -5.13 0.79
CA VAL A 243 -6.89 -6.21 0.89
C VAL A 243 -5.51 -5.61 0.63
N VAL A 244 -4.62 -5.76 1.59
CA VAL A 244 -3.24 -5.23 1.51
C VAL A 244 -2.28 -6.35 1.83
N ALA A 245 -1.29 -6.56 0.98
CA ALA A 245 -0.34 -7.67 1.10
C ALA A 245 -1.05 -9.02 1.34
N GLY A 246 -2.19 -9.25 0.67
CA GLY A 246 -2.98 -10.49 0.77
C GLY A 246 -3.89 -10.60 2.01
N ALA A 247 -3.90 -9.65 2.92
CA ALA A 247 -4.78 -9.65 4.09
C ALA A 247 -5.86 -8.57 3.99
N ARG A 248 -7.11 -8.95 4.24
CA ARG A 248 -8.23 -7.99 4.36
C ARG A 248 -8.13 -7.24 5.67
N GLY A 249 -8.25 -5.92 5.61
CA GLY A 249 -8.21 -5.07 6.80
C GLY A 249 -8.74 -3.67 6.53
N THR A 250 -8.64 -2.81 7.53
CA THR A 250 -8.89 -1.38 7.41
C THR A 250 -7.56 -0.70 7.06
N TYR A 251 -7.45 -0.23 5.82
CA TYR A 251 -6.25 0.43 5.31
C TYR A 251 -6.32 1.93 5.59
N MET A 252 -5.32 2.44 6.31
CA MET A 252 -5.16 3.87 6.55
C MET A 252 -4.67 4.54 5.27
N VAL A 253 -5.54 5.31 4.65
CA VAL A 253 -5.30 6.07 3.42
C VAL A 253 -4.52 7.34 3.75
N GLU A 254 -4.96 8.05 4.81
CA GLU A 254 -4.42 9.36 5.14
C GLU A 254 -4.37 9.58 6.65
N ILE A 255 -3.35 10.27 7.10
CA ILE A 255 -3.28 10.94 8.39
C ILE A 255 -2.46 12.22 8.25
N LEU A 256 -3.13 13.35 8.29
CA LEU A 256 -2.50 14.68 8.21
C LEU A 256 -2.83 15.48 9.47
N LEU A 257 -1.80 16.05 10.08
CA LEU A 257 -1.93 17.07 11.11
C LEU A 257 -1.42 18.41 10.58
N ASN A 258 -2.11 19.50 10.90
CA ASN A 258 -1.69 20.85 10.56
C ASN A 258 -0.42 21.27 11.33
N GLY A 259 0.20 22.39 10.92
CA GLY A 259 1.45 22.88 11.51
C GLY A 259 1.37 23.10 13.03
N ALA A 260 0.22 23.60 13.53
CA ALA A 260 0.03 23.83 14.96
C ALA A 260 -0.02 22.54 15.79
N ALA A 261 -0.58 21.46 15.25
CA ALA A 261 -0.68 20.18 15.93
C ALA A 261 0.56 19.28 15.75
N ARG A 262 1.36 19.50 14.69
CA ARG A 262 2.59 18.76 14.45
C ARG A 262 3.62 19.01 15.57
N GLY A 263 4.44 18.00 15.83
CA GLY A 263 5.46 18.09 16.90
C GLY A 263 4.95 17.87 18.34
N GLN A 264 3.63 17.92 18.55
CA GLN A 264 3.00 17.72 19.86
C GLN A 264 2.81 16.25 20.28
N ARG A 265 3.36 15.30 19.54
CA ARG A 265 3.24 13.84 19.79
C ARG A 265 1.80 13.30 19.72
N LEU A 266 0.91 13.96 19.00
CA LEU A 266 -0.51 13.59 18.89
C LEU A 266 -0.78 12.43 17.91
N GLY A 267 0.14 12.14 17.01
CA GLY A 267 -0.05 11.08 16.01
C GLY A 267 -0.43 9.72 16.61
N PRO A 268 0.24 9.19 17.63
CA PRO A 268 -0.18 7.94 18.28
C PRO A 268 -1.59 8.00 18.88
N ALA A 269 -2.02 9.15 19.39
CA ALA A 269 -3.36 9.36 19.92
C ALA A 269 -4.42 9.28 18.81
N VAL A 270 -4.15 9.87 17.63
CA VAL A 270 -5.02 9.76 16.45
C VAL A 270 -5.17 8.30 16.03
N HIS A 271 -4.06 7.57 15.93
CA HIS A 271 -4.09 6.13 15.63
C HIS A 271 -4.90 5.34 16.66
N GLN A 272 -4.73 5.61 17.94
CA GLN A 272 -5.44 4.91 19.02
C GLN A 272 -6.96 5.21 18.97
N ARG A 273 -7.35 6.46 18.69
CA ARG A 273 -8.75 6.85 18.49
C ARG A 273 -9.37 6.14 17.28
N LEU A 274 -8.66 6.12 16.14
CA LEU A 274 -9.13 5.41 14.96
C LEU A 274 -9.25 3.90 15.22
N ALA A 275 -8.24 3.30 15.85
CA ALA A 275 -8.25 1.89 16.22
C ALA A 275 -9.44 1.54 17.12
N ALA A 276 -9.80 2.40 18.07
CA ALA A 276 -10.97 2.21 18.92
C ALA A 276 -12.28 2.22 18.12
N LYS A 277 -12.43 3.12 17.14
CA LYS A 277 -13.60 3.16 16.25
C LYS A 277 -13.68 1.92 15.35
N VAL A 278 -12.56 1.50 14.78
CA VAL A 278 -12.48 0.30 13.94
C VAL A 278 -12.77 -0.96 14.76
N ALA A 279 -12.19 -1.10 15.95
CA ALA A 279 -12.42 -2.25 16.83
C ALA A 279 -13.85 -2.34 17.36
N ALA A 280 -14.53 -1.19 17.53
CA ALA A 280 -15.95 -1.16 17.92
C ALA A 280 -16.87 -1.68 16.81
N ALA A 281 -16.50 -1.50 15.54
CA ALA A 281 -17.23 -2.03 14.39
C ALA A 281 -16.89 -3.52 14.14
N ASP A 282 -15.60 -3.88 14.26
CA ASP A 282 -15.10 -5.26 14.10
C ASP A 282 -13.89 -5.47 15.01
N SER A 283 -14.08 -6.26 16.07
CA SER A 283 -13.01 -6.57 17.04
C SER A 283 -11.87 -7.40 16.47
N SER A 284 -12.06 -8.04 15.33
CA SER A 284 -11.04 -8.81 14.60
C SER A 284 -10.29 -7.98 13.55
N ALA A 285 -10.70 -6.72 13.34
CA ALA A 285 -10.13 -5.87 12.29
C ALA A 285 -8.64 -5.62 12.49
N ILE A 286 -7.91 -5.70 11.38
CA ILE A 286 -6.50 -5.31 11.29
C ILE A 286 -6.44 -3.89 10.72
N LEU A 287 -5.80 -2.96 11.42
CA LEU A 287 -5.49 -1.64 10.91
C LEU A 287 -4.14 -1.68 10.19
N THR A 288 -4.16 -1.48 8.88
CA THR A 288 -2.99 -1.55 8.00
C THR A 288 -2.67 -0.18 7.40
N GLY A 289 -1.53 -0.05 6.74
CA GLY A 289 -1.18 1.12 5.92
C GLY A 289 0.28 1.07 5.48
N THR A 290 0.57 1.77 4.40
CA THR A 290 1.93 1.94 3.89
C THR A 290 2.52 3.29 4.29
N ILE A 291 3.82 3.33 4.46
CA ILE A 291 4.55 4.55 4.81
C ILE A 291 5.84 4.57 4.00
N ALA A 292 6.06 5.63 3.22
CA ALA A 292 7.30 5.83 2.48
C ALA A 292 8.53 5.76 3.42
N ALA A 293 9.58 5.09 3.01
CA ALA A 293 10.79 4.88 3.83
C ALA A 293 11.41 6.20 4.30
N VAL A 294 11.31 7.26 3.50
CA VAL A 294 11.79 8.60 3.85
C VAL A 294 10.93 9.30 4.90
N ASN A 295 9.69 8.83 5.14
CA ASN A 295 8.77 9.44 6.11
C ASN A 295 8.97 8.87 7.53
N VAL A 296 10.19 9.02 8.04
CA VAL A 296 10.60 8.53 9.35
C VAL A 296 9.68 8.99 10.51
N PRO A 297 9.15 10.23 10.53
CA PRO A 297 8.21 10.64 11.59
C PRO A 297 6.93 9.80 11.61
N SER A 298 6.36 9.48 10.44
CA SER A 298 5.17 8.63 10.34
C SER A 298 5.46 7.19 10.74
N LEU A 299 6.61 6.64 10.34
CA LEU A 299 7.06 5.30 10.77
C LEU A 299 7.13 5.20 12.30
N LYS A 300 7.82 6.16 12.95
CA LYS A 300 7.90 6.22 14.41
C LYS A 300 6.53 6.37 15.08
N THR A 301 5.63 7.12 14.48
CA THR A 301 4.27 7.33 14.98
C THR A 301 3.45 6.04 14.92
N ALA A 302 3.45 5.35 13.79
CA ALA A 302 2.74 4.09 13.59
C ALA A 302 3.25 2.99 14.54
N THR A 303 4.57 2.86 14.69
CA THR A 303 5.19 1.89 15.62
C THR A 303 4.81 2.19 17.08
N ARG A 304 4.86 3.46 17.49
CA ARG A 304 4.43 3.86 18.85
C ARG A 304 2.95 3.58 19.09
N ALA A 305 2.12 3.68 18.06
CA ALA A 305 0.71 3.34 18.15
C ALA A 305 0.43 1.83 18.22
N GLY A 306 1.47 0.98 18.08
CA GLY A 306 1.36 -0.48 18.19
C GLY A 306 1.26 -1.22 16.87
N ARG A 307 1.51 -0.54 15.73
CA ARG A 307 1.66 -1.22 14.44
C ARG A 307 3.06 -1.81 14.32
N VAL A 308 3.15 -2.99 13.73
CA VAL A 308 4.41 -3.67 13.43
C VAL A 308 4.61 -3.73 11.92
N GLU A 309 5.85 -3.77 11.48
CA GLU A 309 6.17 -3.97 10.07
C GLU A 309 5.89 -5.42 9.68
N ILE A 310 5.05 -5.61 8.68
CA ILE A 310 4.69 -6.93 8.14
C ILE A 310 5.35 -7.22 6.80
N GLY A 311 5.91 -6.22 6.16
CA GLY A 311 6.62 -6.29 4.89
C GLY A 311 6.94 -4.92 4.34
N ALA A 312 7.52 -4.91 3.15
CA ALA A 312 7.84 -3.67 2.44
C ALA A 312 7.80 -3.86 0.92
N TRP A 313 7.53 -2.77 0.21
CA TRP A 313 7.94 -2.64 -1.18
C TRP A 313 9.42 -2.32 -1.25
N HIS A 314 10.10 -3.03 -2.12
CA HIS A 314 11.52 -2.83 -2.36
C HIS A 314 11.78 -2.41 -3.80
N TRP A 315 12.77 -1.56 -3.97
CA TRP A 315 13.39 -1.25 -5.25
C TRP A 315 14.66 -2.07 -5.43
N ILE A 316 14.90 -2.52 -6.66
CA ILE A 316 16.21 -2.99 -7.11
C ILE A 316 16.53 -2.36 -8.46
N SER A 317 17.76 -1.90 -8.65
CA SER A 317 18.21 -1.34 -9.92
C SER A 317 18.40 -2.42 -10.97
N VAL A 318 18.09 -2.10 -12.23
CA VAL A 318 18.31 -2.96 -13.40
C VAL A 318 19.76 -2.83 -13.86
#